data_3016dbbe38730b08f77a03c0c68b4fe1
#
_entry.id   3016dbbe38730b08f77a03c0c68b4fe1
#
_cell.length_a   1.000
_cell.length_b   1.000
_cell.length_c   1.000
_cell.angle_alpha   90.00
_cell.angle_beta   90.00
_cell.angle_gamma   90.00
#
_symmetry.space_group_name_H-M   'P 1'
#
loop_
_entity.id
_entity.type
_entity.pdbx_description
1 polymer ?
#
loop_
_entity_poly.entity_id
_entity_poly.type
_entity_poly.pdbx_seq_one_letter_code
_entity_poly.pdbx_strand_id
1 'polypeptide(L)'
;MRAARLQRRDLPFLQPERLIAVSVKFIACDLDGTLLGADHITVGERTKTALLKAHEKGIKIAIATGRTLPVIYGTVDQIPFADYVIYSNGAAVCDLKSAKTVYSNYMPADVAVKVIEFLLKYPVYFEVYSDAKQYSQAGREKYFTNMDLPRDFLEAYVNSINITDDIIAVAKQGKVEKINLFYFEKEYYDEIKDFLFSYSDIDCTSPVAGDIEMTYKNVDKAYALAGVCERLGIEPAQVMAFGDADNDLKMLSYAGFGAAMGNAADKCKKAAPYVTKRNDEDGVGAFVEKYALGIKPRLAVSACLLGENCKYNGGNNKNDAVLALQKDFEIVPVCPECFGGLKIPRVPNEIIGGRAISKNGEDFTAEYNKGAEKALYVAEESGARFAVLKERSPSCGKGMIYDGTFSGTLVPGNGVTAELFIKTGISVFGESEIDKLLEEADIV
;
A
#
# COMPACT_ATOMS: atom_id res chain seq x y z
N MET A 1 -35.08 10.52 -0.14
CA MET A 1 -34.40 11.48 -1.05
C MET A 1 -33.69 10.70 -2.14
N ARG A 2 -33.76 11.11 -3.39
CA ARG A 2 -33.32 10.31 -4.54
C ARG A 2 -31.77 10.16 -4.54
N ALA A 3 -31.26 8.93 -4.36
CA ALA A 3 -29.88 8.61 -4.65
C ALA A 3 -29.65 8.78 -6.17
N ALA A 4 -28.83 9.73 -6.54
CA ALA A 4 -28.43 9.94 -7.92
C ALA A 4 -27.62 8.72 -8.39
N ARG A 5 -28.10 8.04 -9.42
CA ARG A 5 -27.35 7.01 -10.16
C ARG A 5 -26.15 7.68 -10.83
N LEU A 6 -24.97 7.55 -10.23
CA LEU A 6 -23.72 7.89 -10.89
C LEU A 6 -23.46 6.88 -12.01
N GLN A 7 -23.73 7.28 -13.25
CA GLN A 7 -23.34 6.52 -14.44
C GLN A 7 -21.87 6.83 -14.76
N ARG A 8 -21.13 5.81 -15.18
CA ARG A 8 -19.69 5.80 -15.54
C ARG A 8 -19.23 6.87 -16.55
N ARG A 9 -20.14 7.70 -17.08
CA ARG A 9 -19.86 8.70 -18.13
C ARG A 9 -19.52 10.11 -17.62
N ASP A 10 -19.68 10.39 -16.33
CA ASP A 10 -19.60 11.77 -15.81
C ASP A 10 -18.36 12.05 -14.93
N LEU A 11 -17.43 11.08 -14.80
CA LEU A 11 -16.15 11.33 -14.15
C LEU A 11 -15.10 11.60 -15.24
N PRO A 12 -14.63 12.85 -15.39
CA PRO A 12 -13.46 13.10 -16.21
C PRO A 12 -12.28 12.38 -15.59
N PHE A 13 -11.63 11.50 -16.34
CA PHE A 13 -10.30 10.98 -15.99
C PHE A 13 -9.40 12.19 -15.74
N LEU A 14 -9.15 12.47 -14.46
CA LEU A 14 -8.21 13.50 -14.06
C LEU A 14 -6.83 13.02 -14.49
N GLN A 15 -6.23 13.72 -15.44
CA GLN A 15 -4.85 13.47 -15.84
C GLN A 15 -3.92 13.66 -14.62
N PRO A 16 -2.87 12.84 -14.46
CA PRO A 16 -1.96 12.88 -13.30
C PRO A 16 -1.43 14.27 -12.96
N GLU A 17 -1.30 15.14 -13.95
CA GLU A 17 -0.79 16.51 -13.79
C GLU A 17 -1.74 17.46 -13.04
N ARG A 18 -3.04 17.14 -12.91
CA ARG A 18 -4.02 17.95 -12.17
C ARG A 18 -4.17 17.55 -10.70
N LEU A 19 -3.66 16.40 -10.29
CA LEU A 19 -3.80 15.88 -8.90
C LEU A 19 -2.88 16.54 -7.88
N ILE A 20 -1.86 17.29 -8.30
CA ILE A 20 -0.91 17.99 -7.40
C ILE A 20 -1.58 19.08 -6.54
N ALA A 21 -2.80 19.50 -6.89
CA ALA A 21 -3.55 20.52 -6.15
C ALA A 21 -4.61 19.96 -5.17
N VAL A 22 -4.88 18.65 -5.17
CA VAL A 22 -5.92 18.05 -4.33
C VAL A 22 -5.27 17.42 -3.10
N SER A 23 -5.51 18.01 -1.93
CA SER A 23 -5.05 17.46 -0.65
C SER A 23 -5.90 16.25 -0.25
N VAL A 24 -5.26 15.10 -0.01
CA VAL A 24 -5.91 13.92 0.58
C VAL A 24 -6.44 14.28 1.96
N LYS A 25 -7.69 13.89 2.26
CA LYS A 25 -8.36 14.13 3.55
C LYS A 25 -8.83 12.84 4.23
N PHE A 26 -8.93 11.75 3.48
CA PHE A 26 -9.39 10.47 4.00
C PHE A 26 -8.59 9.34 3.35
N ILE A 27 -8.16 8.37 4.16
CA ILE A 27 -7.46 7.16 3.73
C ILE A 27 -8.29 5.96 4.23
N ALA A 28 -8.71 5.08 3.32
CA ALA A 28 -9.38 3.82 3.60
C ALA A 28 -8.51 2.66 3.16
N CYS A 29 -8.19 1.74 4.06
CA CYS A 29 -7.37 0.56 3.77
C CYS A 29 -8.20 -0.71 3.97
N ASP A 30 -8.27 -1.56 2.96
CA ASP A 30 -8.65 -2.94 3.21
C ASP A 30 -7.64 -3.61 4.14
N LEU A 31 -8.01 -4.73 4.73
CA LEU A 31 -7.24 -5.40 5.77
C LEU A 31 -6.39 -6.56 5.20
N ASP A 32 -7.06 -7.60 4.71
CA ASP A 32 -6.43 -8.85 4.30
C ASP A 32 -5.84 -8.73 2.90
N GLY A 33 -4.53 -8.99 2.74
CA GLY A 33 -3.84 -8.80 1.47
C GLY A 33 -3.53 -7.33 1.13
N THR A 34 -3.87 -6.39 2.02
CA THR A 34 -3.69 -4.95 1.83
C THR A 34 -2.91 -4.33 2.99
N LEU A 35 -3.52 -4.11 4.14
CA LEU A 35 -2.89 -3.48 5.30
C LEU A 35 -2.02 -4.46 6.09
N LEU A 36 -2.47 -5.73 6.18
CA LEU A 36 -1.73 -6.80 6.82
C LEU A 36 -0.68 -7.40 5.87
N GLY A 37 0.47 -7.74 6.43
CA GLY A 37 1.53 -8.46 5.72
C GLY A 37 1.14 -9.88 5.32
N ALA A 38 2.11 -10.65 4.82
CA ALA A 38 1.90 -12.04 4.38
C ALA A 38 1.50 -12.99 5.52
N ASP A 39 1.70 -12.60 6.78
CA ASP A 39 1.29 -13.34 7.98
C ASP A 39 -0.20 -13.16 8.32
N HIS A 40 -0.91 -12.26 7.64
CA HIS A 40 -2.30 -11.87 7.89
C HIS A 40 -2.58 -11.34 9.32
N ILE A 41 -1.55 -10.90 10.01
CA ILE A 41 -1.60 -10.43 11.41
C ILE A 41 -0.96 -9.06 11.57
N THR A 42 0.22 -8.84 10.97
CA THR A 42 1.08 -7.70 11.28
C THR A 42 0.93 -6.58 10.25
N VAL A 43 0.78 -5.35 10.73
CA VAL A 43 0.90 -4.13 9.91
C VAL A 43 2.38 -3.73 9.86
N GLY A 44 2.94 -3.46 8.68
CA GLY A 44 4.34 -3.07 8.51
C GLY A 44 4.68 -1.75 9.21
N GLU A 45 5.88 -1.62 9.75
CA GLU A 45 6.30 -0.45 10.53
C GLU A 45 6.34 0.85 9.69
N ARG A 46 6.74 0.76 8.42
CA ARG A 46 6.70 1.89 7.49
C ARG A 46 5.26 2.35 7.26
N THR A 47 4.35 1.39 7.06
CA THR A 47 2.93 1.66 6.87
C THR A 47 2.31 2.31 8.10
N LYS A 48 2.58 1.80 9.32
CA LYS A 48 2.14 2.42 10.58
C LYS A 48 2.63 3.86 10.69
N THR A 49 3.92 4.08 10.43
CA THR A 49 4.55 5.40 10.52
C THR A 49 3.95 6.38 9.53
N ALA A 50 3.72 5.96 8.28
CA ALA A 50 3.13 6.79 7.24
C ALA A 50 1.68 7.18 7.56
N LEU A 51 0.87 6.22 8.00
CA LEU A 51 -0.52 6.46 8.41
C LEU A 51 -0.59 7.36 9.65
N LEU A 52 0.29 7.17 10.64
CA LEU A 52 0.35 8.06 11.81
C LEU A 52 0.67 9.50 11.41
N LYS A 53 1.70 9.71 10.57
CA LYS A 53 2.02 11.06 10.05
C LYS A 53 0.88 11.68 9.24
N ALA A 54 0.13 10.87 8.50
CA ALA A 54 -1.06 11.33 7.79
C ALA A 54 -2.16 11.77 8.76
N HIS A 55 -2.41 10.96 9.80
CA HIS A 55 -3.37 11.29 10.86
C HIS A 55 -2.98 12.58 11.61
N GLU A 56 -1.72 12.77 11.96
CA GLU A 56 -1.18 14.00 12.59
C GLU A 56 -1.39 15.25 11.73
N LYS A 57 -1.45 15.10 10.39
CA LYS A 57 -1.82 16.17 9.45
C LYS A 57 -3.34 16.37 9.33
N GLY A 58 -4.15 15.64 10.11
CA GLY A 58 -5.62 15.75 10.11
C GLY A 58 -6.31 14.91 9.06
N ILE A 59 -5.61 14.02 8.36
CA ILE A 59 -6.19 13.06 7.41
C ILE A 59 -6.89 11.96 8.21
N LYS A 60 -8.14 11.64 7.86
CA LYS A 60 -8.91 10.59 8.50
C LYS A 60 -8.46 9.22 8.03
N ILE A 61 -8.33 8.28 8.96
CA ILE A 61 -7.87 6.92 8.68
C ILE A 61 -9.01 5.94 8.97
N ALA A 62 -9.32 5.06 8.01
CA ALA A 62 -10.29 3.99 8.16
C ALA A 62 -9.73 2.63 7.74
N ILE A 63 -10.11 1.60 8.47
CA ILE A 63 -10.00 0.20 8.05
C ILE A 63 -11.30 -0.16 7.35
N ALA A 64 -11.27 -0.84 6.19
CA ALA A 64 -12.45 -1.28 5.45
C ALA A 64 -12.36 -2.77 5.14
N THR A 65 -13.15 -3.61 5.82
CA THR A 65 -12.97 -5.07 5.80
C THR A 65 -14.29 -5.85 5.73
N GLY A 66 -14.22 -7.09 5.24
CA GLY A 66 -15.30 -8.08 5.35
C GLY A 66 -15.42 -8.69 6.74
N ARG A 67 -14.40 -8.54 7.60
CA ARG A 67 -14.43 -9.05 8.98
C ARG A 67 -15.45 -8.29 9.82
N THR A 68 -15.94 -8.91 10.88
CA THR A 68 -16.81 -8.28 11.89
C THR A 68 -15.99 -7.49 12.90
N LEU A 69 -16.64 -6.53 13.54
CA LEU A 69 -15.96 -5.59 14.45
C LEU A 69 -15.16 -6.28 15.57
N PRO A 70 -15.63 -7.32 16.27
CA PRO A 70 -14.85 -7.97 17.33
C PRO A 70 -13.54 -8.60 16.85
N VAL A 71 -13.51 -9.12 15.61
CA VAL A 71 -12.34 -9.80 15.04
C VAL A 71 -11.25 -8.80 14.63
N ILE A 72 -11.57 -7.52 14.53
CA ILE A 72 -10.67 -6.48 14.02
C ILE A 72 -9.85 -5.84 15.15
N TYR A 73 -10.27 -5.93 16.42
CA TYR A 73 -9.66 -5.19 17.52
C TYR A 73 -8.15 -5.43 17.65
N GLY A 74 -7.66 -6.64 17.47
CA GLY A 74 -6.21 -6.91 17.48
C GLY A 74 -5.41 -6.19 16.38
N THR A 75 -6.06 -5.82 15.26
CA THR A 75 -5.45 -4.99 14.23
C THR A 75 -5.56 -3.49 14.57
N VAL A 76 -6.71 -3.07 15.11
CA VAL A 76 -6.90 -1.68 15.57
C VAL A 76 -5.87 -1.31 16.61
N ASP A 77 -5.51 -2.22 17.51
CA ASP A 77 -4.45 -2.00 18.51
C ASP A 77 -3.08 -1.69 17.90
N GLN A 78 -2.82 -2.11 16.67
CA GLN A 78 -1.57 -1.78 15.96
C GLN A 78 -1.59 -0.39 15.31
N ILE A 79 -2.80 0.18 15.06
CA ILE A 79 -3.00 1.52 14.50
C ILE A 79 -4.06 2.27 15.34
N PRO A 80 -3.79 2.53 16.65
CA PRO A 80 -4.75 3.05 17.61
C PRO A 80 -5.25 4.48 17.29
N PHE A 81 -4.64 5.12 16.32
CA PHE A 81 -5.02 6.43 15.79
C PHE A 81 -6.04 6.34 14.64
N ALA A 82 -6.46 5.14 14.21
CA ALA A 82 -7.52 5.00 13.21
C ALA A 82 -8.83 5.66 13.72
N ASP A 83 -9.50 6.39 12.81
CA ASP A 83 -10.74 7.10 13.15
C ASP A 83 -11.97 6.19 12.99
N TYR A 84 -11.98 5.34 11.96
CA TYR A 84 -13.16 4.56 11.58
C TYR A 84 -12.82 3.10 11.25
N VAL A 85 -13.82 2.24 11.43
CA VAL A 85 -13.84 0.88 10.89
C VAL A 85 -15.10 0.70 10.05
N ILE A 86 -14.94 0.43 8.78
CA ILE A 86 -15.96 -0.06 7.86
C ILE A 86 -15.89 -1.59 7.93
N TYR A 87 -16.89 -2.23 8.50
CA TYR A 87 -16.88 -3.68 8.77
C TYR A 87 -18.03 -4.40 8.08
N SER A 88 -17.97 -5.73 8.06
CA SER A 88 -18.95 -6.59 7.39
C SER A 88 -19.22 -6.13 5.94
N ASN A 89 -18.13 -5.91 5.17
CA ASN A 89 -18.16 -5.39 3.78
C ASN A 89 -18.92 -4.07 3.59
N GLY A 90 -19.02 -3.23 4.63
CA GLY A 90 -19.70 -1.94 4.55
C GLY A 90 -21.14 -1.97 5.05
N ALA A 91 -21.58 -3.03 5.72
CA ALA A 91 -22.88 -3.06 6.38
C ALA A 91 -22.99 -2.00 7.48
N ALA A 92 -21.87 -1.67 8.13
CA ALA A 92 -21.83 -0.58 9.09
C ALA A 92 -20.44 0.06 9.21
N VAL A 93 -20.41 1.26 9.81
CA VAL A 93 -19.17 1.98 10.14
C VAL A 93 -19.21 2.38 11.61
N CYS A 94 -18.16 2.00 12.33
CA CYS A 94 -17.91 2.42 13.70
C CYS A 94 -16.93 3.60 13.72
N ASP A 95 -17.29 4.67 14.43
CA ASP A 95 -16.36 5.72 14.85
C ASP A 95 -15.64 5.21 16.11
N LEU A 96 -14.33 4.97 15.98
CA LEU A 96 -13.53 4.34 17.04
C LEU A 96 -13.36 5.23 18.27
N LYS A 97 -13.39 6.55 18.10
CA LYS A 97 -13.27 7.49 19.22
C LYS A 97 -14.50 7.50 20.10
N SER A 98 -15.69 7.46 19.52
CA SER A 98 -16.96 7.50 20.26
C SER A 98 -17.52 6.10 20.53
N ALA A 99 -16.96 5.06 19.91
CA ALA A 99 -17.47 3.69 19.90
C ALA A 99 -18.93 3.59 19.42
N LYS A 100 -19.32 4.46 18.47
CA LYS A 100 -20.70 4.51 17.93
C LYS A 100 -20.73 4.14 16.47
N THR A 101 -21.79 3.44 16.06
CA THR A 101 -22.12 3.26 14.66
C THR A 101 -22.57 4.61 14.07
N VAL A 102 -21.84 5.08 13.06
CA VAL A 102 -22.09 6.37 12.37
C VAL A 102 -22.74 6.19 11.00
N TYR A 103 -22.71 4.99 10.45
CA TYR A 103 -23.37 4.60 9.22
C TYR A 103 -23.82 3.15 9.34
N SER A 104 -24.97 2.80 8.79
CA SER A 104 -25.40 1.41 8.65
C SER A 104 -26.33 1.23 7.46
N ASN A 105 -26.22 0.09 6.81
CA ASN A 105 -27.12 -0.41 5.78
C ASN A 105 -27.42 -1.88 6.10
N TYR A 106 -28.09 -2.10 7.24
CA TYR A 106 -28.44 -3.43 7.71
C TYR A 106 -29.51 -4.08 6.82
N MET A 107 -29.48 -5.41 6.74
CA MET A 107 -30.53 -6.19 6.10
C MET A 107 -31.86 -5.97 6.87
N PRO A 108 -32.94 -5.55 6.20
CA PRO A 108 -34.25 -5.42 6.83
C PRO A 108 -34.70 -6.72 7.49
N ALA A 109 -35.37 -6.62 8.62
CA ALA A 109 -35.76 -7.79 9.43
C ALA A 109 -36.60 -8.81 8.65
N ASP A 110 -37.51 -8.34 7.82
CA ASP A 110 -38.36 -9.19 6.98
C ASP A 110 -37.57 -9.94 5.89
N VAL A 111 -36.54 -9.28 5.31
CA VAL A 111 -35.60 -9.88 4.37
C VAL A 111 -34.75 -10.94 5.07
N ALA A 112 -34.15 -10.60 6.22
CA ALA A 112 -33.31 -11.53 6.97
C ALA A 112 -34.08 -12.77 7.44
N VAL A 113 -35.29 -12.55 8.00
CA VAL A 113 -36.16 -13.65 8.44
C VAL A 113 -36.49 -14.58 7.29
N LYS A 114 -36.84 -14.05 6.11
CA LYS A 114 -37.18 -14.86 4.93
C LYS A 114 -36.00 -15.72 4.44
N VAL A 115 -34.79 -15.17 4.44
CA VAL A 115 -33.58 -15.94 4.10
C VAL A 115 -33.33 -17.02 5.15
N ILE A 116 -33.41 -16.69 6.44
CA ILE A 116 -33.19 -17.63 7.53
C ILE A 116 -34.22 -18.74 7.53
N GLU A 117 -35.50 -18.43 7.38
CA GLU A 117 -36.59 -19.44 7.29
C GLU A 117 -36.40 -20.40 6.11
N PHE A 118 -35.84 -19.88 5.00
CA PHE A 118 -35.49 -20.73 3.87
C PHE A 118 -34.33 -21.69 4.22
N LEU A 119 -33.21 -21.14 4.76
CA LEU A 119 -32.05 -21.97 5.14
C LEU A 119 -32.35 -22.98 6.25
N LEU A 120 -33.29 -22.68 7.14
CA LEU A 120 -33.71 -23.60 8.20
C LEU A 120 -34.35 -24.90 7.68
N LYS A 121 -34.82 -24.95 6.43
CA LYS A 121 -35.40 -26.14 5.80
C LYS A 121 -34.35 -27.19 5.42
N TYR A 122 -33.08 -26.81 5.34
CA TYR A 122 -31.98 -27.66 4.87
C TYR A 122 -31.02 -28.01 6.01
N PRO A 123 -30.33 -29.16 5.94
CA PRO A 123 -29.30 -29.54 6.90
C PRO A 123 -27.98 -28.80 6.63
N VAL A 124 -27.99 -27.48 6.77
CA VAL A 124 -26.85 -26.60 6.49
C VAL A 124 -26.44 -25.83 7.73
N TYR A 125 -25.16 -25.47 7.82
CA TYR A 125 -24.63 -24.56 8.83
C TYR A 125 -24.58 -23.15 8.26
N PHE A 126 -25.15 -22.21 9.00
CA PHE A 126 -25.06 -20.78 8.66
C PHE A 126 -24.97 -19.91 9.92
N GLU A 127 -24.44 -18.73 9.75
CA GLU A 127 -24.30 -17.74 10.79
C GLU A 127 -24.98 -16.43 10.41
N VAL A 128 -25.57 -15.79 11.39
CA VAL A 128 -26.16 -14.45 11.30
C VAL A 128 -25.29 -13.49 12.07
N TYR A 129 -24.77 -12.49 11.38
CA TYR A 129 -23.97 -11.41 11.97
C TYR A 129 -24.89 -10.25 12.27
N SER A 130 -25.02 -9.89 13.55
CA SER A 130 -25.95 -8.88 14.00
C SER A 130 -25.39 -8.13 15.21
N ASP A 131 -25.43 -6.80 15.18
CA ASP A 131 -24.93 -5.91 16.27
C ASP A 131 -23.49 -6.28 16.69
N ALA A 132 -22.62 -6.43 15.71
CA ALA A 132 -21.21 -6.83 15.84
C ALA A 132 -20.98 -8.20 16.52
N LYS A 133 -21.95 -9.09 16.50
CA LYS A 133 -21.85 -10.47 17.05
C LYS A 133 -22.21 -11.51 16.00
N GLN A 134 -21.63 -12.69 16.17
CA GLN A 134 -21.97 -13.88 15.38
C GLN A 134 -22.95 -14.75 16.13
N TYR A 135 -23.99 -15.22 15.46
CA TYR A 135 -25.00 -16.09 16.00
C TYR A 135 -25.22 -17.30 15.10
N SER A 136 -25.42 -18.49 15.70
CA SER A 136 -25.91 -19.69 15.01
C SER A 136 -27.07 -20.32 15.77
N GLN A 137 -27.98 -21.00 15.03
CA GLN A 137 -29.11 -21.72 15.59
C GLN A 137 -28.61 -22.97 16.30
N ALA A 138 -29.04 -23.20 17.55
CA ALA A 138 -28.72 -24.37 18.34
C ALA A 138 -29.02 -25.68 17.58
N GLY A 139 -28.12 -26.66 17.70
CA GLY A 139 -28.20 -27.95 17.04
C GLY A 139 -27.78 -27.99 15.57
N ARG A 140 -27.32 -26.84 15.00
CA ARG A 140 -26.77 -26.81 13.64
C ARG A 140 -25.25 -26.95 13.59
N GLU A 141 -24.58 -26.90 14.73
CA GLU A 141 -23.12 -27.08 14.87
C GLU A 141 -22.65 -28.43 14.27
N LYS A 142 -23.53 -29.44 14.29
CA LYS A 142 -23.27 -30.74 13.69
C LYS A 142 -23.04 -30.71 12.18
N TYR A 143 -23.50 -29.66 11.48
CA TYR A 143 -23.31 -29.49 10.04
C TYR A 143 -22.03 -28.73 9.71
N PHE A 144 -21.32 -28.20 10.73
CA PHE A 144 -20.06 -27.50 10.59
C PHE A 144 -18.85 -28.44 10.39
N THR A 145 -19.03 -29.74 10.49
CA THR A 145 -17.97 -30.77 10.57
C THR A 145 -17.24 -31.08 9.27
N ASN A 146 -17.61 -30.46 8.15
CA ASN A 146 -17.04 -30.76 6.82
C ASN A 146 -16.00 -29.76 6.37
N MET A 147 -15.49 -28.92 7.27
CA MET A 147 -14.41 -27.96 6.94
C MET A 147 -13.06 -28.59 7.25
N ASP A 148 -12.18 -28.60 6.26
CA ASP A 148 -10.81 -29.14 6.35
C ASP A 148 -9.89 -28.12 7.07
N LEU A 149 -10.29 -27.73 8.29
CA LEU A 149 -9.60 -26.76 9.14
C LEU A 149 -8.91 -27.44 10.32
N PRO A 150 -7.77 -26.91 10.80
CA PRO A 150 -7.11 -27.40 12.01
C PRO A 150 -8.08 -27.44 13.21
N ARG A 151 -8.04 -28.51 13.98
CA ARG A 151 -9.00 -28.77 15.08
C ARG A 151 -8.98 -27.65 16.12
N ASP A 152 -7.80 -27.15 16.48
CA ASP A 152 -7.65 -26.09 17.45
C ASP A 152 -8.27 -24.77 16.97
N PHE A 153 -8.21 -24.52 15.68
CA PHE A 153 -8.88 -23.37 15.05
C PHE A 153 -10.40 -23.52 15.09
N LEU A 154 -10.92 -24.72 14.77
CA LEU A 154 -12.36 -24.99 14.83
C LEU A 154 -12.92 -24.83 16.24
N GLU A 155 -12.23 -25.33 17.26
CA GLU A 155 -12.65 -25.20 18.67
C GLU A 155 -12.67 -23.72 19.10
N ALA A 156 -11.64 -22.95 18.78
CA ALA A 156 -11.58 -21.52 19.08
C ALA A 156 -12.68 -20.74 18.34
N TYR A 157 -12.93 -21.07 17.08
CA TYR A 157 -13.94 -20.44 16.25
C TYR A 157 -15.35 -20.69 16.80
N VAL A 158 -15.71 -21.95 17.05
CA VAL A 158 -17.01 -22.35 17.60
C VAL A 158 -17.28 -21.71 18.96
N ASN A 159 -16.24 -21.58 19.80
CA ASN A 159 -16.34 -20.90 21.11
C ASN A 159 -16.58 -19.39 20.99
N SER A 160 -16.33 -18.77 19.86
CA SER A 160 -16.60 -17.36 19.61
C SER A 160 -18.03 -17.05 19.16
N ILE A 161 -18.81 -18.09 18.78
CA ILE A 161 -20.15 -17.97 18.22
C ILE A 161 -21.19 -18.02 19.34
N ASN A 162 -22.16 -17.09 19.29
CA ASN A 162 -23.29 -17.11 20.19
C ASN A 162 -24.35 -18.12 19.69
N ILE A 163 -24.45 -19.25 20.35
CA ILE A 163 -25.50 -20.24 20.04
C ILE A 163 -26.83 -19.76 20.62
N THR A 164 -27.88 -19.74 19.82
CA THR A 164 -29.22 -19.30 20.21
C THR A 164 -30.29 -20.34 19.85
N ASP A 165 -31.31 -20.45 20.68
CA ASP A 165 -32.47 -21.28 20.41
C ASP A 165 -33.44 -20.65 19.40
N ASP A 166 -33.35 -19.35 19.18
CA ASP A 166 -34.21 -18.59 18.25
C ASP A 166 -33.39 -17.57 17.43
N ILE A 167 -32.83 -18.04 16.34
CA ILE A 167 -32.08 -17.18 15.40
C ILE A 167 -32.99 -16.17 14.69
N ILE A 168 -34.28 -16.46 14.56
CA ILE A 168 -35.27 -15.55 13.97
C ILE A 168 -35.50 -14.35 14.89
N ALA A 169 -35.51 -14.55 16.21
CA ALA A 169 -35.59 -13.45 17.17
C ALA A 169 -34.39 -12.50 17.04
N VAL A 170 -33.18 -13.02 16.78
CA VAL A 170 -31.98 -12.18 16.49
C VAL A 170 -32.22 -11.35 15.23
N ALA A 171 -32.69 -11.96 14.14
CA ALA A 171 -32.95 -11.24 12.88
C ALA A 171 -34.02 -10.15 13.01
N LYS A 172 -35.06 -10.40 13.81
CA LYS A 172 -36.14 -9.42 14.09
C LYS A 172 -35.69 -8.15 14.80
N GLN A 173 -34.49 -8.13 15.38
CA GLN A 173 -33.91 -6.90 15.98
C GLN A 173 -33.52 -5.86 14.91
N GLY A 174 -33.44 -6.24 13.62
CA GLY A 174 -33.22 -5.31 12.50
C GLY A 174 -31.80 -4.78 12.40
N LYS A 175 -30.80 -5.51 12.94
CA LYS A 175 -29.38 -5.14 12.89
C LYS A 175 -28.52 -6.18 12.19
N VAL A 176 -29.11 -6.95 11.28
CA VAL A 176 -28.38 -8.00 10.54
C VAL A 176 -27.44 -7.35 9.52
N GLU A 177 -26.15 -7.59 9.69
CA GLU A 177 -25.07 -7.09 8.84
C GLU A 177 -24.90 -7.96 7.60
N LYS A 178 -24.84 -9.27 7.82
CA LYS A 178 -24.72 -10.30 6.80
C LYS A 178 -25.16 -11.65 7.34
N ILE A 179 -25.38 -12.59 6.42
CA ILE A 179 -25.61 -14.02 6.72
C ILE A 179 -24.56 -14.79 5.92
N ASN A 180 -23.82 -15.67 6.58
CA ASN A 180 -22.88 -16.57 5.92
C ASN A 180 -23.42 -17.99 5.94
N LEU A 181 -23.51 -18.60 4.77
CA LEU A 181 -23.76 -20.02 4.60
C LEU A 181 -22.41 -20.68 4.29
N PHE A 182 -22.00 -21.58 5.17
CA PHE A 182 -20.78 -22.34 5.02
C PHE A 182 -21.04 -23.62 4.23
N TYR A 183 -19.95 -24.32 3.90
CA TYR A 183 -20.00 -25.54 3.07
C TYR A 183 -21.22 -26.39 3.35
N PHE A 184 -21.92 -26.78 2.29
CA PHE A 184 -23.10 -27.65 2.34
C PHE A 184 -23.07 -28.68 1.22
N GLU A 185 -23.83 -29.78 1.38
CA GLU A 185 -23.80 -30.89 0.46
C GLU A 185 -24.35 -30.55 -0.92
N LYS A 186 -23.75 -31.13 -1.97
CA LYS A 186 -24.14 -30.93 -3.37
C LYS A 186 -25.61 -31.15 -3.67
N GLU A 187 -26.25 -32.04 -2.90
CA GLU A 187 -27.67 -32.36 -3.07
C GLU A 187 -28.56 -31.12 -2.99
N TYR A 188 -28.22 -30.15 -2.14
CA TYR A 188 -29.04 -28.95 -1.93
C TYR A 188 -28.47 -27.70 -2.63
N TYR A 189 -27.34 -27.87 -3.33
CA TYR A 189 -26.59 -26.72 -3.83
C TYR A 189 -27.38 -25.89 -4.84
N ASP A 190 -27.96 -26.52 -5.85
CA ASP A 190 -28.65 -25.83 -6.93
C ASP A 190 -29.91 -25.12 -6.42
N GLU A 191 -30.71 -25.77 -5.57
CA GLU A 191 -31.93 -25.19 -5.01
C GLU A 191 -31.65 -23.99 -4.10
N ILE A 192 -30.63 -24.09 -3.22
CA ILE A 192 -30.23 -23.00 -2.32
C ILE A 192 -29.67 -21.86 -3.12
N LYS A 193 -28.80 -22.12 -4.06
CA LYS A 193 -28.19 -21.11 -4.93
C LYS A 193 -29.24 -20.39 -5.77
N ASP A 194 -30.15 -21.11 -6.40
CA ASP A 194 -31.21 -20.54 -7.23
C ASP A 194 -32.10 -19.59 -6.42
N PHE A 195 -32.48 -19.99 -5.19
CA PHE A 195 -33.23 -19.09 -4.30
C PHE A 195 -32.43 -17.86 -3.93
N LEU A 196 -31.21 -18.02 -3.40
CA LEU A 196 -30.41 -16.92 -2.88
C LEU A 196 -30.02 -15.91 -3.98
N PHE A 197 -29.59 -16.41 -5.15
CA PHE A 197 -29.18 -15.54 -6.26
C PHE A 197 -30.35 -14.94 -7.05
N SER A 198 -31.54 -15.49 -6.95
CA SER A 198 -32.76 -14.92 -7.54
C SER A 198 -33.45 -13.90 -6.62
N TYR A 199 -33.09 -13.86 -5.35
CA TYR A 199 -33.74 -12.98 -4.38
C TYR A 199 -33.21 -11.54 -4.49
N SER A 200 -33.99 -10.65 -5.08
CA SER A 200 -33.59 -9.31 -5.53
C SER A 200 -33.15 -8.34 -4.41
N ASP A 201 -33.45 -8.66 -3.15
CA ASP A 201 -33.17 -7.77 -2.03
C ASP A 201 -31.84 -8.06 -1.33
N ILE A 202 -31.11 -9.11 -1.75
CA ILE A 202 -29.78 -9.45 -1.26
C ILE A 202 -28.77 -9.51 -2.39
N ASP A 203 -27.53 -9.21 -2.04
CA ASP A 203 -26.35 -9.48 -2.86
C ASP A 203 -25.63 -10.70 -2.30
N CYS A 204 -25.29 -11.65 -3.17
CA CYS A 204 -24.58 -12.87 -2.82
C CYS A 204 -23.17 -12.87 -3.39
N THR A 205 -22.19 -13.21 -2.57
CA THR A 205 -20.80 -13.43 -2.97
C THR A 205 -20.32 -14.79 -2.49
N SER A 206 -19.32 -15.36 -3.15
CA SER A 206 -18.71 -16.64 -2.75
C SER A 206 -17.21 -16.40 -2.58
N PRO A 207 -16.79 -15.96 -1.39
CA PRO A 207 -15.38 -15.63 -1.12
C PRO A 207 -14.47 -16.87 -1.14
N VAL A 208 -15.02 -18.03 -0.77
CA VAL A 208 -14.37 -19.34 -0.80
C VAL A 208 -15.29 -20.33 -1.49
N ALA A 209 -14.72 -21.29 -2.20
CA ALA A 209 -15.51 -22.34 -2.87
C ALA A 209 -16.35 -23.12 -1.85
N GLY A 210 -17.67 -23.09 -2.01
CA GLY A 210 -18.61 -23.75 -1.11
C GLY A 210 -19.27 -22.85 -0.07
N ASP A 211 -18.83 -21.57 0.07
CA ASP A 211 -19.44 -20.59 0.97
C ASP A 211 -20.27 -19.59 0.17
N ILE A 212 -21.35 -19.10 0.77
CA ILE A 212 -22.16 -18.00 0.24
C ILE A 212 -22.32 -16.94 1.33
N GLU A 213 -21.78 -15.75 1.08
CA GLU A 213 -22.02 -14.58 1.91
C GLU A 213 -23.16 -13.76 1.34
N MET A 214 -24.16 -13.47 2.16
CA MET A 214 -25.34 -12.70 1.80
C MET A 214 -25.37 -11.40 2.58
N THR A 215 -25.44 -10.30 1.86
CA THR A 215 -25.62 -8.95 2.42
C THR A 215 -26.92 -8.35 1.88
N TYR A 216 -27.42 -7.31 2.53
CA TYR A 216 -28.48 -6.49 1.92
C TYR A 216 -27.93 -5.82 0.66
N LYS A 217 -28.78 -5.57 -0.33
CA LYS A 217 -28.35 -4.95 -1.59
C LYS A 217 -27.69 -3.60 -1.37
N ASN A 218 -26.71 -3.29 -2.20
CA ASN A 218 -25.87 -2.09 -2.10
C ASN A 218 -25.08 -1.98 -0.79
N VAL A 219 -24.86 -3.10 -0.07
CA VAL A 219 -23.86 -3.16 0.98
C VAL A 219 -22.52 -3.43 0.31
N ASP A 220 -21.68 -2.41 0.29
CA ASP A 220 -20.27 -2.56 -0.11
C ASP A 220 -19.41 -1.47 0.57
N LYS A 221 -18.10 -1.71 0.58
CA LYS A 221 -17.13 -0.80 1.20
C LYS A 221 -17.20 0.61 0.63
N ALA A 222 -17.51 0.76 -0.66
CA ALA A 222 -17.59 2.06 -1.33
C ALA A 222 -18.79 2.88 -0.87
N TYR A 223 -19.98 2.26 -0.74
CA TYR A 223 -21.16 2.96 -0.24
C TYR A 223 -20.98 3.43 1.21
N ALA A 224 -20.39 2.57 2.05
CA ALA A 224 -20.10 2.92 3.44
C ALA A 224 -19.07 4.06 3.54
N LEU A 225 -17.99 3.99 2.76
CA LEU A 225 -16.98 5.03 2.66
C LEU A 225 -17.59 6.35 2.17
N ALA A 226 -18.38 6.30 1.09
CA ALA A 226 -19.08 7.48 0.56
C ALA A 226 -20.00 8.13 1.61
N GLY A 227 -20.76 7.31 2.34
CA GLY A 227 -21.65 7.81 3.41
C GLY A 227 -20.91 8.53 4.54
N VAL A 228 -19.72 8.05 4.92
CA VAL A 228 -18.87 8.74 5.91
C VAL A 228 -18.27 10.01 5.31
N CYS A 229 -17.76 9.95 4.08
CA CYS A 229 -17.17 11.10 3.40
C CYS A 229 -18.20 12.23 3.21
N GLU A 230 -19.45 11.91 2.81
CA GLU A 230 -20.53 12.88 2.67
C GLU A 230 -20.79 13.62 4.00
N ARG A 231 -20.83 12.89 5.11
CA ARG A 231 -21.01 13.49 6.47
C ARG A 231 -19.87 14.41 6.87
N LEU A 232 -18.64 14.13 6.40
CA LEU A 232 -17.44 14.92 6.69
C LEU A 232 -17.21 16.04 5.68
N GLY A 233 -18.00 16.14 4.60
CA GLY A 233 -17.79 17.10 3.52
C GLY A 233 -16.52 16.82 2.72
N ILE A 234 -16.16 15.55 2.55
CA ILE A 234 -14.96 15.09 1.83
C ILE A 234 -15.38 14.58 0.45
N GLU A 235 -14.82 15.18 -0.58
CA GLU A 235 -15.10 14.80 -1.97
C GLU A 235 -14.31 13.52 -2.37
N PRO A 236 -14.81 12.70 -3.30
CA PRO A 236 -14.11 11.50 -3.78
C PRO A 236 -12.67 11.77 -4.23
N ALA A 237 -12.41 12.92 -4.87
CA ALA A 237 -11.07 13.33 -5.28
C ALA A 237 -10.09 13.50 -4.10
N GLN A 238 -10.57 13.67 -2.88
CA GLN A 238 -9.78 13.83 -1.66
C GLN A 238 -9.63 12.52 -0.87
N VAL A 239 -10.13 11.41 -1.43
CA VAL A 239 -10.11 10.09 -0.81
C VAL A 239 -8.99 9.25 -1.42
N MET A 240 -8.22 8.62 -0.57
CA MET A 240 -7.25 7.58 -0.92
C MET A 240 -7.80 6.24 -0.44
N ALA A 241 -7.74 5.20 -1.28
CA ALA A 241 -8.23 3.87 -0.94
C ALA A 241 -7.29 2.78 -1.42
N PHE A 242 -7.15 1.72 -0.62
CA PHE A 242 -6.31 0.57 -0.90
C PHE A 242 -7.11 -0.72 -0.82
N GLY A 243 -6.83 -1.66 -1.72
CA GLY A 243 -7.49 -2.96 -1.76
C GLY A 243 -6.83 -3.92 -2.74
N ASP A 244 -7.16 -5.20 -2.66
CA ASP A 244 -6.59 -6.26 -3.51
C ASP A 244 -7.62 -7.24 -4.09
N ALA A 245 -8.84 -7.27 -3.53
CA ALA A 245 -9.85 -8.27 -3.84
C ALA A 245 -11.13 -7.66 -4.47
N ASP A 246 -12.06 -8.53 -4.86
CA ASP A 246 -13.28 -8.17 -5.57
C ASP A 246 -14.19 -7.19 -4.84
N ASN A 247 -14.27 -7.33 -3.51
CA ASN A 247 -15.05 -6.47 -2.64
C ASN A 247 -14.49 -5.05 -2.52
N ASP A 248 -13.25 -4.80 -3.05
CA ASP A 248 -12.59 -3.50 -3.08
C ASP A 248 -12.82 -2.73 -4.38
N LEU A 249 -13.23 -3.40 -5.46
CA LEU A 249 -13.32 -2.83 -6.81
C LEU A 249 -14.04 -1.49 -6.84
N LYS A 250 -15.19 -1.39 -6.16
CA LYS A 250 -15.98 -0.17 -6.14
C LYS A 250 -15.32 0.91 -5.28
N MET A 251 -14.67 0.52 -4.17
CA MET A 251 -13.94 1.44 -3.29
C MET A 251 -12.73 2.04 -4.01
N LEU A 252 -11.95 1.22 -4.72
CA LEU A 252 -10.83 1.67 -5.55
C LEU A 252 -11.27 2.60 -6.68
N SER A 253 -12.41 2.30 -7.31
CA SER A 253 -12.96 3.14 -8.39
C SER A 253 -13.62 4.43 -7.89
N TYR A 254 -14.10 4.47 -6.64
CA TYR A 254 -14.70 5.65 -6.01
C TYR A 254 -13.65 6.69 -5.63
N ALA A 255 -12.53 6.25 -5.11
CA ALA A 255 -11.49 7.12 -4.57
C ALA A 255 -10.65 7.79 -5.67
N GLY A 256 -10.41 9.10 -5.57
CA GLY A 256 -9.52 9.83 -6.49
C GLY A 256 -8.09 9.30 -6.49
N PHE A 257 -7.65 8.74 -5.36
CA PHE A 257 -6.37 8.03 -5.20
C PHE A 257 -6.61 6.55 -4.88
N GLY A 258 -7.44 5.87 -5.69
CA GLY A 258 -7.64 4.43 -5.55
C GLY A 258 -6.41 3.65 -6.03
N ALA A 259 -5.76 2.91 -5.15
CA ALA A 259 -4.54 2.15 -5.43
C ALA A 259 -4.75 0.65 -5.18
N ALA A 260 -4.69 -0.15 -6.24
CA ALA A 260 -4.64 -1.60 -6.11
C ALA A 260 -3.27 -2.04 -5.61
N MET A 261 -3.24 -3.01 -4.69
CA MET A 261 -1.99 -3.58 -4.20
C MET A 261 -1.25 -4.34 -5.30
N GLY A 262 0.08 -4.44 -5.21
CA GLY A 262 0.90 -5.19 -6.15
C GLY A 262 0.56 -6.69 -6.23
N ASN A 263 0.06 -7.26 -5.14
CA ASN A 263 -0.48 -8.61 -5.06
C ASN A 263 -1.96 -8.74 -5.47
N ALA A 264 -2.64 -7.64 -5.79
CA ALA A 264 -4.06 -7.64 -6.14
C ALA A 264 -4.36 -8.43 -7.41
N ALA A 265 -5.61 -8.93 -7.50
CA ALA A 265 -6.11 -9.55 -8.72
C ALA A 265 -6.08 -8.57 -9.92
N ASP A 266 -5.85 -9.08 -11.12
CA ASP A 266 -5.74 -8.28 -12.34
C ASP A 266 -6.94 -7.35 -12.58
N LYS A 267 -8.13 -7.78 -12.19
CA LYS A 267 -9.35 -6.96 -12.31
C LYS A 267 -9.31 -5.74 -11.38
N CYS A 268 -8.71 -5.87 -10.19
CA CYS A 268 -8.53 -4.75 -9.26
C CYS A 268 -7.50 -3.77 -9.80
N LYS A 269 -6.36 -4.26 -10.32
CA LYS A 269 -5.34 -3.43 -10.95
C LYS A 269 -5.87 -2.66 -12.16
N LYS A 270 -6.79 -3.26 -12.93
CA LYS A 270 -7.43 -2.60 -14.09
C LYS A 270 -8.51 -1.58 -13.69
N ALA A 271 -9.14 -1.75 -12.53
CA ALA A 271 -10.21 -0.88 -12.06
C ALA A 271 -9.69 0.33 -11.28
N ALA A 272 -8.53 0.20 -10.64
CA ALA A 272 -7.90 1.23 -9.84
C ALA A 272 -7.16 2.26 -10.71
N PRO A 273 -7.19 3.57 -10.38
CA PRO A 273 -6.36 4.60 -11.02
C PRO A 273 -4.86 4.36 -10.87
N TYR A 274 -4.46 3.70 -9.79
CA TYR A 274 -3.06 3.45 -9.45
C TYR A 274 -2.83 1.98 -9.05
N VAL A 275 -1.59 1.54 -9.19
CA VAL A 275 -1.09 0.30 -8.60
C VAL A 275 0.08 0.67 -7.68
N THR A 276 0.07 0.15 -6.45
CA THR A 276 1.18 0.32 -5.50
C THR A 276 1.96 -0.98 -5.34
N LYS A 277 2.95 -0.99 -4.44
CA LYS A 277 3.73 -2.19 -4.09
C LYS A 277 2.84 -3.24 -3.42
N ARG A 278 3.42 -4.42 -3.21
CA ARG A 278 2.76 -5.51 -2.51
C ARG A 278 2.55 -5.17 -1.02
N ASN A 279 1.63 -5.89 -0.37
CA ASN A 279 1.39 -5.75 1.06
C ASN A 279 2.62 -6.12 1.93
N ASP A 280 3.42 -7.08 1.49
CA ASP A 280 4.68 -7.50 2.13
C ASP A 280 5.89 -6.58 1.80
N GLU A 281 5.67 -5.54 0.99
CA GLU A 281 6.64 -4.50 0.62
C GLU A 281 6.25 -3.10 1.13
N ASP A 282 5.37 -3.03 2.14
CA ASP A 282 4.82 -1.77 2.66
C ASP A 282 4.15 -0.87 1.60
N GLY A 283 3.43 -1.46 0.64
CA GLY A 283 2.82 -0.75 -0.49
C GLY A 283 1.90 0.39 -0.07
N VAL A 284 1.10 0.22 1.00
CA VAL A 284 0.26 1.29 1.57
C VAL A 284 1.11 2.45 2.07
N GLY A 285 2.14 2.16 2.89
CA GLY A 285 3.03 3.18 3.45
C GLY A 285 3.74 3.98 2.36
N ALA A 286 4.32 3.30 1.37
CA ALA A 286 5.02 3.94 0.25
C ALA A 286 4.11 4.89 -0.54
N PHE A 287 2.88 4.50 -0.81
CA PHE A 287 1.91 5.31 -1.54
C PHE A 287 1.43 6.52 -0.72
N VAL A 288 1.16 6.33 0.58
CA VAL A 288 0.80 7.42 1.51
C VAL A 288 1.92 8.45 1.61
N GLU A 289 3.18 8.02 1.76
CA GLU A 289 4.34 8.90 1.78
C GLU A 289 4.42 9.77 0.53
N LYS A 290 4.26 9.16 -0.65
CA LYS A 290 4.36 9.84 -1.93
C LYS A 290 3.22 10.83 -2.16
N TYR A 291 1.97 10.39 -2.02
CA TYR A 291 0.80 11.15 -2.50
C TYR A 291 0.06 11.93 -1.42
N ALA A 292 0.08 11.49 -0.15
CA ALA A 292 -0.57 12.20 0.95
C ALA A 292 0.40 13.09 1.74
N LEU A 293 1.64 12.64 1.93
CA LEU A 293 2.64 13.34 2.72
C LEU A 293 3.60 14.17 1.87
N GLY A 294 3.70 13.91 0.57
CA GLY A 294 4.64 14.55 -0.34
C GLY A 294 6.11 14.24 0.00
N ILE A 295 6.34 13.08 0.63
CA ILE A 295 7.70 12.63 0.98
C ILE A 295 8.34 12.07 -0.28
N LYS A 296 9.45 12.70 -0.67
CA LYS A 296 10.27 12.25 -1.79
C LYS A 296 11.36 11.30 -1.30
N PRO A 297 11.68 10.22 -2.06
CA PRO A 297 12.85 9.42 -1.76
C PRO A 297 14.11 10.28 -1.87
N ARG A 298 15.13 9.96 -1.07
CA ARG A 298 16.41 10.67 -1.10
C ARG A 298 17.34 10.05 -2.10
N LEU A 299 18.03 10.92 -2.85
CA LEU A 299 18.94 10.57 -3.93
C LEU A 299 20.30 11.28 -3.71
N ALA A 300 21.36 10.49 -3.48
CA ALA A 300 22.70 11.02 -3.46
C ALA A 300 23.13 11.37 -4.89
N VAL A 301 23.62 12.60 -5.11
CA VAL A 301 24.00 13.05 -6.46
C VAL A 301 25.37 13.68 -6.43
N SER A 302 26.23 13.32 -7.42
CA SER A 302 27.52 13.99 -7.60
C SER A 302 27.30 15.51 -7.74
N ALA A 303 27.83 16.32 -6.82
CA ALA A 303 27.59 17.75 -6.73
C ALA A 303 27.95 18.51 -8.03
N CYS A 304 28.95 18.04 -8.76
CA CYS A 304 29.29 18.60 -10.05
C CYS A 304 28.18 18.46 -11.11
N LEU A 305 27.32 17.42 -11.05
CA LEU A 305 26.16 17.26 -11.92
C LEU A 305 25.04 18.26 -11.62
N LEU A 306 25.03 18.79 -10.40
CA LEU A 306 24.08 19.84 -9.96
C LEU A 306 24.54 21.25 -10.32
N GLY A 307 25.75 21.39 -10.90
CA GLY A 307 26.33 22.67 -11.28
C GLY A 307 27.31 23.24 -10.26
N GLU A 308 27.69 22.51 -9.20
CA GLU A 308 28.71 22.93 -8.27
C GLU A 308 30.11 22.85 -8.89
N ASN A 309 30.91 23.92 -8.72
CA ASN A 309 32.24 24.03 -9.29
C ASN A 309 33.29 23.22 -8.49
N CYS A 310 33.07 21.92 -8.36
CA CYS A 310 33.90 20.98 -7.58
C CYS A 310 34.72 20.00 -8.43
N LYS A 311 34.68 20.12 -9.76
CA LYS A 311 35.47 19.30 -10.68
C LYS A 311 36.97 19.64 -10.55
N TYR A 312 37.84 18.69 -10.95
CA TYR A 312 39.30 18.83 -10.86
C TYR A 312 39.85 20.15 -11.48
N ASN A 313 39.23 20.65 -12.55
CA ASN A 313 39.65 21.88 -13.22
C ASN A 313 38.96 23.17 -12.71
N GLY A 314 38.20 23.09 -11.63
CA GLY A 314 37.43 24.21 -11.06
C GLY A 314 36.09 24.49 -11.74
N GLY A 315 35.66 23.68 -12.70
CA GLY A 315 34.35 23.74 -13.34
C GLY A 315 33.35 22.76 -12.74
N ASN A 316 32.26 22.58 -13.46
CA ASN A 316 31.21 21.61 -13.13
C ASN A 316 30.85 20.74 -14.34
N ASN A 317 29.91 19.80 -14.15
CA ASN A 317 29.32 18.92 -15.16
C ASN A 317 27.80 19.05 -15.16
N LYS A 318 27.26 20.26 -14.95
CA LYS A 318 25.83 20.50 -14.87
C LYS A 318 25.05 19.70 -15.90
N ASN A 319 24.03 18.96 -15.44
CA ASN A 319 23.19 18.11 -16.26
C ASN A 319 21.71 18.43 -15.96
N ASP A 320 21.00 18.95 -16.95
CA ASP A 320 19.62 19.42 -16.76
C ASP A 320 18.66 18.24 -16.50
N ALA A 321 18.92 17.05 -17.04
CA ALA A 321 18.12 15.87 -16.74
C ALA A 321 18.30 15.39 -15.28
N VAL A 322 19.52 15.49 -14.73
CA VAL A 322 19.79 15.23 -13.30
C VAL A 322 19.13 16.29 -12.41
N LEU A 323 19.15 17.55 -12.82
CA LEU A 323 18.46 18.62 -12.09
C LEU A 323 16.93 18.43 -12.05
N ALA A 324 16.35 17.90 -13.13
CA ALA A 324 14.91 17.62 -13.20
C ALA A 324 14.48 16.57 -12.14
N LEU A 325 15.39 15.72 -11.65
CA LEU A 325 15.12 14.75 -10.59
C LEU A 325 14.70 15.39 -9.25
N GLN A 326 14.96 16.68 -9.03
CA GLN A 326 14.46 17.43 -7.87
C GLN A 326 12.92 17.42 -7.78
N LYS A 327 12.24 17.21 -8.90
CA LYS A 327 10.79 17.05 -8.94
C LYS A 327 10.35 15.81 -8.14
N ASP A 328 11.10 14.72 -8.22
CA ASP A 328 10.73 13.41 -7.71
C ASP A 328 11.55 12.96 -6.50
N PHE A 329 12.73 13.54 -6.29
CA PHE A 329 13.64 13.19 -5.21
C PHE A 329 14.03 14.39 -4.34
N GLU A 330 14.32 14.12 -3.07
CA GLU A 330 15.11 15.02 -2.21
C GLU A 330 16.59 14.77 -2.49
N ILE A 331 17.25 15.77 -3.11
CA ILE A 331 18.64 15.63 -3.56
C ILE A 331 19.61 15.82 -2.40
N VAL A 332 20.55 14.88 -2.27
CA VAL A 332 21.67 14.90 -1.32
C VAL A 332 22.97 15.08 -2.09
N PRO A 333 23.56 16.30 -2.15
CA PRO A 333 24.77 16.53 -2.91
C PRO A 333 25.98 15.85 -2.26
N VAL A 334 26.79 15.15 -3.04
CA VAL A 334 28.05 14.55 -2.59
C VAL A 334 29.18 14.87 -3.56
N CYS A 335 30.33 15.26 -3.03
CA CYS A 335 31.58 15.33 -3.79
C CYS A 335 32.68 14.61 -3.02
N PRO A 336 32.91 13.32 -3.28
CA PRO A 336 33.87 12.53 -2.54
C PRO A 336 35.29 13.11 -2.59
N GLU A 337 35.72 13.66 -3.73
CA GLU A 337 37.04 14.27 -3.86
C GLU A 337 37.22 15.49 -2.93
N CYS A 338 36.18 16.32 -2.82
CA CYS A 338 36.20 17.46 -1.86
C CYS A 338 36.10 16.95 -0.41
N PHE A 339 35.30 15.95 -0.16
CA PHE A 339 35.16 15.33 1.18
C PHE A 339 36.45 14.68 1.66
N GLY A 340 37.28 14.15 0.74
CA GLY A 340 38.61 13.65 1.00
C GLY A 340 39.64 14.71 1.30
N GLY A 341 39.35 15.98 1.02
CA GLY A 341 40.23 17.11 1.25
C GLY A 341 41.07 17.54 0.04
N LEU A 342 40.73 17.05 -1.14
CA LEU A 342 41.42 17.45 -2.40
C LEU A 342 41.06 18.89 -2.75
N LYS A 343 42.09 19.69 -3.10
CA LYS A 343 41.93 21.08 -3.49
C LYS A 343 41.29 21.26 -4.87
N ILE A 344 40.72 22.43 -5.11
CA ILE A 344 40.20 22.87 -6.40
C ILE A 344 40.95 24.11 -6.82
N PRO A 345 41.54 24.17 -8.02
CA PRO A 345 41.75 23.06 -9.00
C PRO A 345 42.78 22.03 -8.52
N ARG A 346 42.78 20.84 -9.14
CA ARG A 346 43.72 19.75 -8.86
C ARG A 346 44.15 19.03 -10.14
N VAL A 347 45.25 18.31 -10.08
CA VAL A 347 45.70 17.48 -11.18
C VAL A 347 44.72 16.33 -11.42
N PRO A 348 44.40 15.93 -12.67
CA PRO A 348 43.57 14.77 -12.94
C PRO A 348 44.17 13.49 -12.34
N ASN A 349 43.32 12.65 -11.78
CA ASN A 349 43.67 11.33 -11.25
C ASN A 349 42.99 10.22 -12.09
N GLU A 350 43.61 9.05 -12.17
CA GLU A 350 43.02 7.84 -12.70
C GLU A 350 43.30 6.66 -11.77
N ILE A 351 42.56 5.55 -11.92
CA ILE A 351 42.78 4.35 -11.10
C ILE A 351 43.85 3.45 -11.78
N ILE A 352 44.97 3.24 -11.10
CA ILE A 352 46.06 2.38 -11.54
C ILE A 352 46.29 1.29 -10.50
N GLY A 353 46.02 0.04 -10.83
CA GLY A 353 46.22 -1.08 -9.90
C GLY A 353 45.42 -0.95 -8.59
N GLY A 354 44.22 -0.35 -8.66
CA GLY A 354 43.35 -0.10 -7.48
C GLY A 354 43.73 1.14 -6.65
N ARG A 355 44.70 1.94 -7.13
CA ARG A 355 45.16 3.18 -6.45
C ARG A 355 44.79 4.40 -7.28
N ALA A 356 44.44 5.51 -6.62
CA ALA A 356 44.14 6.79 -7.27
C ALA A 356 45.45 7.58 -7.47
N ILE A 357 45.97 7.55 -8.68
CA ILE A 357 47.25 8.17 -9.04
C ILE A 357 47.00 9.40 -9.89
N SER A 358 47.68 10.50 -9.57
CA SER A 358 47.64 11.71 -10.39
C SER A 358 48.47 11.55 -11.66
N LYS A 359 48.20 12.44 -12.67
CA LYS A 359 49.00 12.53 -13.89
C LYS A 359 50.46 12.83 -13.61
N ASN A 360 50.79 13.39 -12.44
CA ASN A 360 52.16 13.69 -11.99
C ASN A 360 52.79 12.51 -11.20
N GLY A 361 52.08 11.40 -11.04
CA GLY A 361 52.56 10.20 -10.31
C GLY A 361 52.37 10.27 -8.79
N GLU A 362 51.64 11.24 -8.25
CA GLU A 362 51.33 11.33 -6.83
C GLU A 362 50.17 10.39 -6.46
N ASP A 363 50.23 9.81 -5.28
CA ASP A 363 49.23 8.87 -4.78
C ASP A 363 48.22 9.57 -3.86
N PHE A 364 46.96 9.61 -4.27
CA PHE A 364 45.84 10.18 -3.54
C PHE A 364 44.84 9.10 -3.06
N THR A 365 45.23 7.84 -2.99
CA THR A 365 44.36 6.74 -2.61
C THR A 365 43.73 6.94 -1.23
N ALA A 366 44.49 7.49 -0.27
CA ALA A 366 43.98 7.75 1.08
C ALA A 366 42.87 8.81 1.09
N GLU A 367 43.04 9.88 0.32
CA GLU A 367 42.04 10.95 0.16
C GLU A 367 40.77 10.45 -0.55
N TYR A 368 40.93 9.62 -1.59
CA TYR A 368 39.81 9.01 -2.30
C TYR A 368 38.99 8.08 -1.40
N ASN A 369 39.64 7.22 -0.61
CA ASN A 369 38.98 6.33 0.34
C ASN A 369 38.25 7.14 1.43
N LYS A 370 38.94 8.09 2.07
CA LYS A 370 38.34 8.97 3.07
C LYS A 370 37.14 9.74 2.50
N GLY A 371 37.23 10.20 1.26
CA GLY A 371 36.16 10.91 0.59
C GLY A 371 34.97 10.02 0.29
N ALA A 372 35.20 8.78 -0.14
CA ALA A 372 34.17 7.78 -0.38
C ALA A 372 33.41 7.39 0.92
N GLU A 373 34.16 7.15 2.00
CA GLU A 373 33.59 6.86 3.33
C GLU A 373 32.69 8.01 3.83
N LYS A 374 33.17 9.25 3.66
CA LYS A 374 32.38 10.43 4.05
C LYS A 374 31.14 10.63 3.18
N ALA A 375 31.24 10.35 1.87
CA ALA A 375 30.10 10.39 0.96
C ALA A 375 29.07 9.32 1.33
N LEU A 376 29.52 8.11 1.69
CA LEU A 376 28.66 7.04 2.17
C LEU A 376 27.95 7.45 3.46
N TYR A 377 28.68 7.96 4.43
CA TYR A 377 28.10 8.43 5.68
C TYR A 377 27.00 9.48 5.45
N VAL A 378 27.23 10.46 4.55
CA VAL A 378 26.23 11.48 4.21
C VAL A 378 25.01 10.84 3.53
N ALA A 379 25.20 9.87 2.65
CA ALA A 379 24.12 9.16 1.98
C ALA A 379 23.29 8.34 2.98
N GLU A 380 23.94 7.56 3.86
CA GLU A 380 23.28 6.73 4.88
C GLU A 380 22.53 7.57 5.93
N GLU A 381 23.16 8.59 6.51
CA GLU A 381 22.53 9.51 7.47
C GLU A 381 21.31 10.22 6.87
N SER A 382 21.37 10.55 5.58
CA SER A 382 20.22 11.09 4.88
C SER A 382 19.15 10.05 4.57
N GLY A 383 19.45 8.74 4.62
CA GLY A 383 18.58 7.67 4.21
C GLY A 383 18.45 7.52 2.70
N ALA A 384 19.47 7.96 1.92
CA ALA A 384 19.49 7.77 0.48
C ALA A 384 19.73 6.30 0.11
N ARG A 385 18.80 5.73 -0.65
CA ARG A 385 18.89 4.36 -1.16
C ARG A 385 19.36 4.30 -2.60
N PHE A 386 19.39 5.44 -3.28
CA PHE A 386 19.76 5.60 -4.67
C PHE A 386 20.87 6.66 -4.81
N ALA A 387 21.72 6.51 -5.81
CA ALA A 387 22.74 7.49 -6.13
C ALA A 387 22.86 7.70 -7.65
N VAL A 388 22.96 8.96 -8.09
CA VAL A 388 23.38 9.33 -9.45
C VAL A 388 24.78 9.92 -9.39
N LEU A 389 25.76 9.16 -9.87
CA LEU A 389 27.16 9.51 -9.77
C LEU A 389 27.74 9.87 -11.14
N LYS A 390 28.72 10.82 -11.16
CA LYS A 390 29.38 11.24 -12.40
C LYS A 390 30.13 10.10 -13.07
N GLU A 391 29.70 9.72 -14.26
CA GLU A 391 30.32 8.67 -15.07
C GLU A 391 31.80 8.94 -15.37
N ARG A 392 32.56 7.87 -15.55
CA ARG A 392 33.99 7.86 -15.93
C ARG A 392 34.92 8.51 -14.91
N SER A 393 34.42 9.00 -13.78
CA SER A 393 35.26 9.57 -12.73
C SER A 393 35.98 8.47 -11.96
N PRO A 394 37.26 8.66 -11.58
CA PRO A 394 37.99 7.71 -10.72
C PRO A 394 37.36 7.58 -9.33
N SER A 395 36.56 8.56 -8.91
CA SER A 395 35.81 8.50 -7.66
C SER A 395 34.37 7.97 -7.86
N CYS A 396 33.63 8.55 -8.79
CA CYS A 396 32.19 8.41 -8.95
C CYS A 396 31.77 7.45 -10.09
N GLY A 397 32.67 7.08 -11.02
CA GLY A 397 32.31 6.34 -12.23
C GLY A 397 31.72 4.97 -11.93
N LYS A 398 30.61 4.63 -12.62
CA LYS A 398 29.99 3.29 -12.58
C LYS A 398 30.21 2.57 -13.90
N GLY A 399 30.66 1.33 -13.82
CA GLY A 399 30.79 0.42 -14.95
C GLY A 399 31.97 0.67 -15.87
N MET A 400 32.34 1.94 -16.12
CA MET A 400 33.45 2.35 -16.96
C MET A 400 34.25 3.47 -16.32
N ILE A 401 35.57 3.32 -16.29
CA ILE A 401 36.55 4.32 -15.80
C ILE A 401 37.70 4.45 -16.78
N TYR A 402 38.55 5.48 -16.63
CA TYR A 402 39.78 5.60 -17.42
C TYR A 402 40.81 4.55 -17.00
N ASP A 403 41.62 4.10 -17.97
CA ASP A 403 42.53 2.94 -17.89
C ASP A 403 43.84 3.18 -17.10
N GLY A 404 44.03 4.39 -16.59
CA GLY A 404 45.27 4.76 -15.85
C GLY A 404 46.40 5.29 -16.72
N THR A 405 46.23 5.35 -18.03
CA THR A 405 47.29 5.84 -18.96
C THR A 405 47.18 7.32 -19.28
N PHE A 406 46.12 8.00 -18.82
CA PHE A 406 45.79 9.40 -19.15
C PHE A 406 45.61 9.67 -20.65
N SER A 407 45.33 8.61 -21.42
CA SER A 407 45.09 8.65 -22.87
C SER A 407 43.63 8.93 -23.24
N GLY A 408 42.72 8.86 -22.28
CA GLY A 408 41.28 8.94 -22.48
C GLY A 408 40.62 7.61 -22.82
N THR A 409 41.37 6.49 -22.76
CA THR A 409 40.85 5.12 -22.97
C THR A 409 40.01 4.70 -21.78
N LEU A 410 38.85 4.06 -22.04
CA LEU A 410 37.96 3.54 -21.02
C LEU A 410 38.07 2.02 -20.86
N VAL A 411 38.02 1.55 -19.64
CA VAL A 411 37.99 0.13 -19.27
C VAL A 411 36.85 -0.18 -18.31
N PRO A 412 36.34 -1.41 -18.26
CA PRO A 412 35.38 -1.81 -17.25
C PRO A 412 35.94 -1.63 -15.84
N GLY A 413 35.14 -0.99 -14.96
CA GLY A 413 35.52 -0.74 -13.57
C GLY A 413 34.64 0.31 -12.93
N ASN A 414 34.76 0.42 -11.62
CA ASN A 414 34.06 1.43 -10.84
C ASN A 414 35.05 2.38 -10.17
N GLY A 415 34.63 3.62 -10.00
CA GLY A 415 35.31 4.56 -9.12
C GLY A 415 35.15 4.17 -7.65
N VAL A 416 36.07 4.66 -6.81
CA VAL A 416 36.16 4.26 -5.39
C VAL A 416 34.82 4.41 -4.64
N THR A 417 34.11 5.53 -4.85
CA THR A 417 32.83 5.81 -4.19
C THR A 417 31.70 4.96 -4.76
N ALA A 418 31.64 4.81 -6.09
CA ALA A 418 30.64 3.97 -6.73
C ALA A 418 30.73 2.52 -6.25
N GLU A 419 31.96 2.00 -6.17
CA GLU A 419 32.23 0.64 -5.67
C GLU A 419 31.80 0.47 -4.20
N LEU A 420 32.08 1.47 -3.35
CA LEU A 420 31.71 1.45 -1.94
C LEU A 420 30.18 1.48 -1.77
N PHE A 421 29.48 2.36 -2.50
CA PHE A 421 28.03 2.48 -2.46
C PHE A 421 27.35 1.17 -2.90
N ILE A 422 27.81 0.56 -3.98
CA ILE A 422 27.29 -0.73 -4.45
C ILE A 422 27.47 -1.82 -3.37
N LYS A 423 28.64 -1.90 -2.74
CA LYS A 423 28.93 -2.89 -1.67
C LYS A 423 28.06 -2.72 -0.44
N THR A 424 27.61 -1.52 -0.15
CA THR A 424 26.73 -1.23 1.01
C THR A 424 25.24 -1.26 0.67
N GLY A 425 24.87 -1.61 -0.58
CA GLY A 425 23.48 -1.80 -1.00
C GLY A 425 22.77 -0.54 -1.48
N ILE A 426 23.50 0.56 -1.72
CA ILE A 426 22.96 1.73 -2.42
C ILE A 426 22.94 1.43 -3.91
N SER A 427 21.76 1.57 -4.56
CA SER A 427 21.63 1.43 -6.01
C SER A 427 22.28 2.62 -6.72
N VAL A 428 23.34 2.38 -7.50
CA VAL A 428 24.11 3.42 -8.18
C VAL A 428 23.78 3.48 -9.66
N PHE A 429 23.58 4.69 -10.18
CA PHE A 429 23.31 5.00 -11.58
C PHE A 429 24.31 6.04 -12.10
N GLY A 430 24.62 5.96 -13.39
CA GLY A 430 25.28 7.06 -14.10
C GLY A 430 24.27 8.13 -14.53
N GLU A 431 24.78 9.31 -14.92
CA GLU A 431 23.90 10.37 -15.44
C GLU A 431 23.20 10.02 -16.76
N SER A 432 23.57 8.94 -17.43
CA SER A 432 22.90 8.39 -18.61
C SER A 432 21.87 7.31 -18.31
N GLU A 433 21.71 6.90 -17.04
CA GLU A 433 20.82 5.81 -16.62
C GLU A 433 19.60 6.32 -15.82
N ILE A 434 19.15 7.56 -16.06
CA ILE A 434 18.04 8.17 -15.31
C ILE A 434 16.75 7.38 -15.45
N ASP A 435 16.45 6.84 -16.65
CA ASP A 435 15.23 6.06 -16.86
C ASP A 435 15.21 4.81 -15.98
N LYS A 436 16.35 4.11 -15.86
CA LYS A 436 16.49 2.94 -14.98
C LYS A 436 16.32 3.31 -13.49
N LEU A 437 16.85 4.49 -13.08
CA LEU A 437 16.64 5.00 -11.73
C LEU A 437 15.15 5.22 -11.45
N LEU A 438 14.43 5.86 -12.38
CA LEU A 438 13.01 6.16 -12.23
C LEU A 438 12.18 4.87 -12.14
N GLU A 439 12.50 3.87 -12.97
CA GLU A 439 11.89 2.54 -12.91
C GLU A 439 12.14 1.86 -11.56
N GLU A 440 13.40 1.81 -11.09
CA GLU A 440 13.74 1.13 -9.83
C GLU A 440 13.20 1.86 -8.59
N ALA A 441 13.04 3.19 -8.68
CA ALA A 441 12.45 4.00 -7.62
C ALA A 441 10.91 4.06 -7.65
N ASP A 442 10.24 3.37 -8.58
CA ASP A 442 8.78 3.40 -8.81
C ASP A 442 8.22 4.82 -9.02
N ILE A 443 8.89 5.61 -9.84
CA ILE A 443 8.52 7.00 -10.09
C ILE A 443 7.88 7.19 -11.49
N VAL A 444 7.84 6.15 -12.28
CA VAL A 444 7.24 6.15 -13.64
C VAL A 444 5.74 5.96 -13.58
#